data_8ff6954413d1478f33b88726831ef9f7
#
_entry.id   8ff6954413d1478f33b88726831ef9f7
#
_cell.length_a   1.000
_cell.length_b   1.000
_cell.length_c   1.000
_cell.angle_alpha   90.00
_cell.angle_beta   90.00
_cell.angle_gamma   90.00
#
_symmetry.space_group_name_H-M   'P 1'
#
loop_
_entity.id
_entity.type
_entity.pdbx_description
1 polymer ?
#
loop_
_entity_poly.entity_id
_entity_poly.type
_entity_poly.pdbx_seq_one_letter_code
_entity_poly.pdbx_strand_id
1 'polypeptide(L)'
;MGRRFAAVAIVALGFGARAQDAAARPLVTRVHGIATGIAACWHPPHDDDQVTVRTSFTREGAVIGEPRIVFVQSSGGRADDAALADSMKAAMRDCTPLHFSARLGSAIAGQVLDIRFIGPTRATIVAPP
;
A
#
# COMPACT_ATOMS: atom_id res chain seq x y z
N MET A 1 13.34 -34.63 -41.11
CA MET A 1 14.28 -34.26 -40.03
C MET A 1 13.71 -33.11 -39.23
N GLY A 2 13.00 -33.42 -38.14
CA GLY A 2 12.45 -32.41 -37.26
C GLY A 2 13.50 -31.88 -36.30
N ARG A 3 13.87 -30.66 -36.41
CA ARG A 3 14.61 -30.00 -35.33
C ARG A 3 13.65 -29.71 -34.20
N ARG A 4 13.75 -30.42 -33.13
CA ARG A 4 13.01 -30.14 -31.93
C ARG A 4 13.75 -29.02 -31.19
N PHE A 5 13.17 -27.84 -31.23
CA PHE A 5 13.60 -26.77 -30.36
C PHE A 5 12.96 -27.03 -29.00
N ALA A 6 13.79 -27.39 -28.02
CA ALA A 6 13.35 -27.41 -26.66
C ALA A 6 13.13 -25.95 -26.25
N ALA A 7 11.89 -25.56 -26.09
CA ALA A 7 11.57 -24.29 -25.46
C ALA A 7 12.00 -24.39 -24.00
N VAL A 8 13.11 -23.77 -23.66
CA VAL A 8 13.49 -23.61 -22.27
C VAL A 8 12.57 -22.54 -21.70
N ALA A 9 11.57 -22.97 -20.98
CA ALA A 9 10.77 -22.06 -20.19
C ALA A 9 11.64 -21.56 -19.04
N ILE A 10 12.15 -20.35 -19.17
CA ILE A 10 12.83 -19.69 -18.07
C ILE A 10 11.75 -19.23 -17.11
N VAL A 11 11.53 -20.00 -16.07
CA VAL A 11 10.71 -19.56 -14.95
C VAL A 11 11.55 -18.54 -14.18
N ALA A 12 11.32 -17.27 -14.45
CA ALA A 12 11.87 -16.21 -13.64
C ALA A 12 11.15 -16.25 -12.28
N LEU A 13 11.78 -16.91 -11.31
CA LEU A 13 11.35 -16.81 -9.92
C LEU A 13 11.63 -15.38 -9.47
N GLY A 14 10.58 -14.62 -9.26
CA GLY A 14 10.66 -13.20 -8.96
C GLY A 14 11.15 -12.85 -7.55
N PHE A 15 12.27 -13.40 -7.12
CA PHE A 15 12.98 -12.93 -5.95
C PHE A 15 13.62 -11.57 -6.29
N GLY A 16 13.09 -10.48 -5.75
CA GLY A 16 13.56 -9.12 -6.06
C GLY A 16 12.58 -8.30 -6.90
N ALA A 17 11.45 -8.89 -7.34
CA ALA A 17 10.41 -8.16 -8.07
C ALA A 17 9.90 -6.94 -7.28
N ARG A 18 9.87 -7.00 -5.94
CA ARG A 18 9.40 -5.91 -5.08
C ARG A 18 10.28 -4.65 -5.17
N ALA A 19 11.60 -4.79 -5.24
CA ALA A 19 12.49 -3.64 -5.41
C ALA A 19 12.30 -2.99 -6.78
N GLN A 20 12.10 -3.79 -7.83
CA GLN A 20 11.79 -3.29 -9.17
C GLN A 20 10.41 -2.65 -9.22
N ASP A 21 9.42 -3.22 -8.52
CA ASP A 21 8.07 -2.66 -8.43
C ASP A 21 8.09 -1.31 -7.72
N ALA A 22 8.87 -1.15 -6.65
CA ALA A 22 9.02 0.12 -5.96
C ALA A 22 9.64 1.18 -6.89
N ALA A 23 10.70 0.83 -7.63
CA ALA A 23 11.35 1.74 -8.56
C ALA A 23 10.44 2.17 -9.73
N ALA A 24 9.48 1.31 -10.12
CA ALA A 24 8.52 1.61 -11.16
C ALA A 24 7.37 2.50 -10.69
N ARG A 25 7.19 2.68 -9.37
CA ARG A 25 6.16 3.52 -8.80
C ARG A 25 6.60 4.99 -8.78
N PRO A 26 5.65 5.94 -8.73
CA PRO A 26 6.00 7.35 -8.60
C PRO A 26 6.85 7.61 -7.36
N LEU A 27 7.84 8.48 -7.50
CA LEU A 27 8.70 8.88 -6.39
C LEU A 27 7.89 9.67 -5.36
N VAL A 28 7.92 9.22 -4.13
CA VAL A 28 7.27 9.88 -2.99
C VAL A 28 8.31 10.72 -2.26
N THR A 29 8.12 12.03 -2.26
CA THR A 29 9.05 12.99 -1.65
C THR A 29 8.50 13.65 -0.41
N ARG A 30 7.21 13.51 -0.14
CA ARG A 30 6.49 14.13 1.00
C ARG A 30 5.62 13.11 1.71
N VAL A 31 5.41 13.33 3.00
CA VAL A 31 4.57 12.44 3.83
C VAL A 31 3.16 12.28 3.25
N HIS A 32 2.54 13.35 2.77
CA HIS A 32 1.22 13.27 2.14
C HIS A 32 1.20 12.33 0.92
N GLY A 33 2.28 12.24 0.18
CA GLY A 33 2.40 11.33 -0.96
C GLY A 33 2.32 9.85 -0.59
N ILE A 34 2.60 9.50 0.67
CA ILE A 34 2.41 8.14 1.18
C ILE A 34 0.92 7.77 1.12
N ALA A 35 0.06 8.66 1.63
CA ALA A 35 -1.38 8.45 1.63
C ALA A 35 -1.93 8.33 0.22
N THR A 36 -1.56 9.24 -0.67
CA THR A 36 -2.04 9.21 -2.07
C THR A 36 -1.52 8.00 -2.83
N GLY A 37 -0.28 7.58 -2.56
CA GLY A 37 0.30 6.40 -3.19
C GLY A 37 -0.45 5.11 -2.85
N ILE A 38 -0.87 4.96 -1.60
CA ILE A 38 -1.65 3.80 -1.16
C ILE A 38 -3.10 3.90 -1.66
N ALA A 39 -3.69 5.10 -1.62
CA ALA A 39 -5.05 5.33 -2.09
C ALA A 39 -5.23 4.93 -3.56
N ALA A 40 -4.19 4.99 -4.36
CA ALA A 40 -4.22 4.58 -5.76
C ALA A 40 -4.57 3.10 -5.94
N CYS A 41 -4.29 2.25 -4.95
CA CYS A 41 -4.62 0.82 -4.96
C CYS A 41 -5.88 0.48 -4.18
N TRP A 42 -6.50 1.47 -3.53
CA TRP A 42 -7.65 1.21 -2.67
C TRP A 42 -8.96 1.30 -3.44
N HIS A 43 -9.75 0.24 -3.34
CA HIS A 43 -11.06 0.15 -3.94
C HIS A 43 -12.10 -0.10 -2.85
N PRO A 44 -12.63 0.97 -2.21
CA PRO A 44 -13.63 0.80 -1.17
C PRO A 44 -14.91 0.20 -1.73
N PRO A 45 -15.60 -0.67 -0.97
CA PRO A 45 -16.88 -1.26 -1.40
C PRO A 45 -17.97 -0.23 -1.66
N HIS A 46 -17.98 0.87 -0.92
CA HIS A 46 -18.98 1.94 -1.05
C HIS A 46 -18.32 3.31 -1.02
N ASP A 47 -18.95 4.29 -1.68
CA ASP A 47 -18.56 5.69 -1.53
C ASP A 47 -18.75 6.13 -0.07
N ASP A 48 -17.93 7.05 0.38
CA ASP A 48 -17.89 7.54 1.77
C ASP A 48 -17.47 6.52 2.83
N ASP A 49 -17.03 5.33 2.43
CA ASP A 49 -16.38 4.39 3.34
C ASP A 49 -15.15 5.05 3.96
N GLN A 50 -14.96 4.82 5.26
CA GLN A 50 -13.82 5.36 5.99
C GLN A 50 -13.03 4.25 6.67
N VAL A 51 -11.72 4.32 6.54
CA VAL A 51 -10.82 3.42 7.24
C VAL A 51 -9.56 4.17 7.65
N THR A 52 -9.10 3.95 8.87
CA THR A 52 -7.83 4.47 9.34
C THR A 52 -6.90 3.30 9.60
N VAL A 53 -5.72 3.36 9.03
CA VAL A 53 -4.69 2.36 9.20
C VAL A 53 -3.50 2.94 9.95
N ARG A 54 -2.99 2.19 10.92
CA ARG A 54 -1.75 2.50 11.63
C ARG A 54 -0.65 1.63 11.09
N THR A 55 0.42 2.24 10.61
CA THR A 55 1.51 1.53 9.96
C THR A 55 2.82 2.29 10.11
N SER A 56 3.92 1.63 9.82
CA SER A 56 5.23 2.25 9.70
C SER A 56 5.96 1.68 8.50
N PHE A 57 6.96 2.40 8.02
CA PHE A 57 7.69 2.04 6.82
C PHE A 57 9.18 1.97 7.09
N THR A 58 9.86 1.12 6.33
CA THR A 58 11.31 1.15 6.22
C THR A 58 11.74 2.39 5.43
N ARG A 59 13.02 2.67 5.46
CA ARG A 59 13.61 3.76 4.66
C ARG A 59 13.31 3.61 3.17
N GLU A 60 13.17 2.39 2.70
CA GLU A 60 12.92 2.07 1.29
C GLU A 60 11.44 2.04 0.91
N GLY A 61 10.54 2.27 1.86
CA GLY A 61 9.10 2.33 1.60
C GLY A 61 8.36 1.02 1.78
N ALA A 62 8.99 0.00 2.32
CA ALA A 62 8.31 -1.25 2.68
C ALA A 62 7.60 -1.11 4.02
N VAL A 63 6.48 -1.80 4.18
CA VAL A 63 5.74 -1.82 5.46
C VAL A 63 6.52 -2.63 6.48
N ILE A 64 6.61 -2.12 7.70
CA ILE A 64 7.19 -2.84 8.85
C ILE A 64 6.06 -3.59 9.56
N GLY A 65 6.13 -4.91 9.54
CA GLY A 65 5.11 -5.75 10.17
C GLY A 65 3.77 -5.69 9.45
N GLU A 66 2.69 -5.96 10.18
CA GLU A 66 1.34 -5.89 9.63
C GLU A 66 0.69 -4.54 9.95
N PRO A 67 0.06 -3.90 8.95
CA PRO A 67 -0.74 -2.71 9.18
C PRO A 67 -1.92 -3.02 10.11
N ARG A 68 -2.23 -2.10 11.02
CA ARG A 68 -3.36 -2.25 11.92
C ARG A 68 -4.51 -1.37 11.47
N ILE A 69 -5.68 -1.95 11.32
CA ILE A 69 -6.90 -1.19 11.11
C ILE A 69 -7.36 -0.69 12.48
N VAL A 70 -7.29 0.63 12.69
CA VAL A 70 -7.65 1.24 13.98
C VAL A 70 -9.03 1.89 13.96
N PHE A 71 -9.60 2.08 12.79
CA PHE A 71 -10.95 2.59 12.62
C PHE A 71 -11.52 2.09 11.30
N VAL A 72 -12.77 1.67 11.32
CA VAL A 72 -13.49 1.26 10.11
C VAL A 72 -14.95 1.69 10.25
N GLN A 73 -15.48 2.30 9.19
CA GLN A 73 -16.88 2.69 9.11
C GLN A 73 -17.33 2.57 7.66
N SER A 74 -18.07 1.52 7.36
CA SER A 74 -18.68 1.37 6.05
C SER A 74 -19.97 2.17 5.94
N SER A 75 -20.15 2.88 4.83
CA SER A 75 -21.43 3.54 4.52
C SER A 75 -22.53 2.54 4.23
N GLY A 76 -22.19 1.28 3.94
CA GLY A 76 -23.14 0.16 3.79
C GLY A 76 -23.56 -0.48 5.11
N GLY A 77 -23.05 0.01 6.25
CA GLY A 77 -23.37 -0.50 7.58
C GLY A 77 -22.35 -1.50 8.12
N ARG A 78 -22.58 -1.96 9.34
CA ARG A 78 -21.65 -2.86 10.06
C ARG A 78 -21.36 -4.18 9.35
N ALA A 79 -22.33 -4.71 8.63
CA ALA A 79 -22.14 -5.97 7.92
C ALA A 79 -21.03 -5.89 6.87
N ASP A 80 -20.74 -4.69 6.36
CA ASP A 80 -19.71 -4.46 5.35
C ASP A 80 -18.37 -4.00 5.92
N ASP A 81 -18.25 -3.82 7.23
CA ASP A 81 -17.00 -3.34 7.84
C ASP A 81 -15.84 -4.30 7.61
N ALA A 82 -16.08 -5.61 7.66
CA ALA A 82 -15.03 -6.61 7.42
C ALA A 82 -14.51 -6.54 5.98
N ALA A 83 -15.40 -6.39 5.01
CA ALA A 83 -15.02 -6.25 3.60
C ALA A 83 -14.24 -4.96 3.38
N LEU A 84 -14.62 -3.89 4.05
CA LEU A 84 -13.91 -2.61 4.00
C LEU A 84 -12.50 -2.73 4.58
N ALA A 85 -12.35 -3.37 5.73
CA ALA A 85 -11.04 -3.62 6.34
C ALA A 85 -10.15 -4.46 5.40
N ASP A 86 -10.71 -5.51 4.79
CA ASP A 86 -9.98 -6.36 3.85
C ASP A 86 -9.55 -5.59 2.59
N SER A 87 -10.38 -4.67 2.11
CA SER A 87 -10.04 -3.82 0.95
C SER A 87 -8.81 -2.96 1.23
N MET A 88 -8.68 -2.44 2.45
CA MET A 88 -7.51 -1.64 2.84
C MET A 88 -6.27 -2.50 3.01
N LYS A 89 -6.38 -3.67 3.59
CA LYS A 89 -5.25 -4.62 3.68
C LYS A 89 -4.73 -4.97 2.29
N ALA A 90 -5.64 -5.20 1.33
CA ALA A 90 -5.27 -5.44 -0.07
C ALA A 90 -4.54 -4.25 -0.68
N ALA A 91 -5.03 -3.03 -0.46
CA ALA A 91 -4.40 -1.80 -0.96
C ALA A 91 -2.98 -1.63 -0.41
N MET A 92 -2.79 -1.87 0.88
CA MET A 92 -1.47 -1.82 1.51
C MET A 92 -0.51 -2.84 0.89
N ARG A 93 -0.99 -4.06 0.66
CA ARG A 93 -0.18 -5.10 0.03
C ARG A 93 0.16 -4.78 -1.42
N ASP A 94 -0.81 -4.27 -2.18
CA ASP A 94 -0.69 -4.10 -3.62
C ASP A 94 0.12 -2.85 -4.00
N CYS A 95 0.09 -1.81 -3.17
CA CYS A 95 0.80 -0.55 -3.41
C CYS A 95 2.12 -0.41 -2.66
N THR A 96 2.54 -1.39 -1.91
CA THR A 96 3.83 -1.36 -1.21
C THR A 96 4.77 -2.44 -1.75
N PRO A 97 6.10 -2.22 -1.70
CA PRO A 97 6.78 -1.03 -1.18
C PRO A 97 6.53 0.21 -2.03
N LEU A 98 6.45 1.36 -1.38
CA LEU A 98 6.42 2.67 -2.04
C LEU A 98 7.83 3.05 -2.50
N HIS A 99 7.92 4.00 -3.42
CA HIS A 99 9.21 4.50 -3.88
C HIS A 99 9.52 5.82 -3.17
N PHE A 100 10.21 5.75 -2.03
CA PHE A 100 10.59 6.93 -1.25
C PHE A 100 11.85 7.58 -1.80
N SER A 101 11.88 8.92 -1.77
CA SER A 101 13.15 9.63 -1.87
C SER A 101 14.03 9.29 -0.66
N ALA A 102 15.34 9.37 -0.82
CA ALA A 102 16.27 9.11 0.28
C ALA A 102 16.00 10.03 1.48
N ARG A 103 15.64 11.28 1.23
CA ARG A 103 15.33 12.26 2.26
C ARG A 103 14.08 11.89 3.05
N LEU A 104 13.01 11.54 2.36
CA LEU A 104 11.76 11.13 3.00
C LEU A 104 11.97 9.84 3.80
N GLY A 105 12.60 8.84 3.19
CA GLY A 105 12.85 7.56 3.85
C GLY A 105 13.65 7.73 5.13
N SER A 106 14.68 8.58 5.12
CA SER A 106 15.47 8.87 6.32
C SER A 106 14.65 9.59 7.39
N ALA A 107 13.74 10.45 7.00
CA ALA A 107 12.95 11.24 7.94
C ALA A 107 11.87 10.42 8.65
N ILE A 108 11.27 9.42 7.98
CA ILE A 108 10.10 8.71 8.50
C ILE A 108 10.34 7.25 8.86
N ALA A 109 11.52 6.70 8.55
CA ALA A 109 11.82 5.29 8.80
C ALA A 109 11.50 4.90 10.26
N GLY A 110 10.67 3.88 10.44
CA GLY A 110 10.27 3.36 11.75
C GLY A 110 9.24 4.20 12.51
N GLN A 111 8.85 5.36 12.00
CA GLN A 111 7.83 6.17 12.66
C GLN A 111 6.42 5.61 12.41
N VAL A 112 5.58 5.65 13.44
CA VAL A 112 4.20 5.23 13.34
C VAL A 112 3.36 6.33 12.68
N LEU A 113 2.63 5.96 11.65
CA LEU A 113 1.73 6.87 10.92
C LEU A 113 0.30 6.34 11.02
N ASP A 114 -0.64 7.23 11.28
CA ASP A 114 -2.05 6.98 11.11
C ASP A 114 -2.53 7.64 9.82
N ILE A 115 -3.05 6.83 8.91
CA ILE A 115 -3.49 7.28 7.60
C ILE A 115 -4.99 7.04 7.50
N ARG A 116 -5.75 8.10 7.28
CA ARG A 116 -7.20 8.04 7.08
C ARG A 116 -7.52 8.05 5.59
N PHE A 117 -8.30 7.08 5.19
CA PHE A 117 -8.82 6.96 3.83
C PHE A 117 -10.32 7.14 3.84
N ILE A 118 -10.81 7.98 2.95
CA ILE A 118 -12.23 8.23 2.74
C ILE A 118 -12.53 8.02 1.27
N GLY A 119 -13.42 7.10 0.96
CA GLY A 119 -13.76 6.79 -0.41
C GLY A 119 -14.41 7.95 -1.18
N PRO A 120 -14.23 7.95 -2.50
CA PRO A 120 -13.47 6.94 -3.25
C PRO A 120 -11.96 7.19 -3.31
N THR A 121 -11.46 8.42 -3.09
CA THR A 121 -10.06 8.73 -3.42
C THR A 121 -9.36 9.68 -2.43
N ARG A 122 -9.98 10.00 -1.30
CA ARG A 122 -9.38 10.92 -0.33
C ARG A 122 -8.55 10.17 0.70
N ALA A 123 -7.35 10.67 0.94
CA ALA A 123 -6.47 10.11 1.97
C ALA A 123 -5.69 11.23 2.65
N THR A 124 -5.54 11.14 3.96
CA THR A 124 -4.80 12.12 4.75
C THR A 124 -3.97 11.42 5.83
N ILE A 125 -2.82 12.02 6.14
CA ILE A 125 -2.05 11.61 7.31
C ILE A 125 -2.68 12.31 8.52
N VAL A 126 -3.03 11.51 9.52
CA VAL A 126 -3.53 11.99 10.79
C VAL A 126 -2.37 11.93 11.77
N ALA A 127 -2.19 12.97 12.59
CA ALA A 127 -1.17 12.93 13.62
C ALA A 127 -1.43 11.73 14.55
N PRO A 128 -0.40 10.93 14.87
CA PRO A 128 -0.57 9.85 15.84
C PRO A 128 -1.01 10.42 17.19
N PRO A 129 -1.85 9.68 17.92
CA PRO A 129 -2.29 10.11 19.25
C PRO A 129 -1.15 10.20 20.26
#